data_6a8306959a9b7243553f6bdd04b38d40
#
_entry.id   6a8306959a9b7243553f6bdd04b38d40
#
_cell.length_a   1.000
_cell.length_b   1.000
_cell.length_c   1.000
_cell.angle_alpha   90.00
_cell.angle_beta   90.00
_cell.angle_gamma   90.00
#
_symmetry.space_group_name_H-M   'P 1'
#
loop_
_entity.id
_entity.type
_entity.pdbx_description
1 polymer ?
#
loop_
_entity_poly.entity_id
_entity_poly.type
_entity_poly.pdbx_seq_one_letter_code
_entity_poly.pdbx_strand_id
1 'polypeptide(L)'
;MALARFFIPHLLISLCAICLHNGGWWPWTFFLGLSVLVTIGDRLCPRDHADLQGVNPRTANALLFAIWPLLIALVALVIVSVAVGIQQVTLPLLGAGYAERWDYTPLQVLGVVLSVGLLIGGVGTSAAHECMHRPRGHRLRTVGDWLMALSMDGVFPIEHNHGHHKNVGTVHDAATARYGESVYRFIGRSTWGEYANAWRVERERLERQSRGLWSLHNRYLRALARSAAFPILAALVGGGFCALVVLLSMLWAKVLLETVNYIEHYGLVRVPNAPIEPRHSWNSTAWMSGTITFLLTRHSHHHQHGALPFWRLNDMPDAPMLPWGYLSAIYIALLRHAHYRAVMQPHLDHWFDHYASREECQLAARS
;
A
#
# COMPACT_ATOMS: atom_id res chain seq x y z
N MET A 1 25.00 6.99 4.69
CA MET A 1 24.20 6.52 5.85
C MET A 1 22.68 6.74 5.65
N ALA A 2 22.21 7.85 5.06
CA ALA A 2 20.79 8.20 4.98
C ALA A 2 19.89 7.16 4.28
N LEU A 3 20.36 6.43 3.25
CA LEU A 3 19.62 5.37 2.57
C LEU A 3 19.64 4.01 3.29
N ALA A 4 20.51 3.82 4.30
CA ALA A 4 20.67 2.50 4.94
C ALA A 4 19.37 1.97 5.56
N ARG A 5 18.53 2.85 6.10
CA ARG A 5 17.24 2.45 6.68
C ARG A 5 16.29 1.80 5.67
N PHE A 6 16.35 2.18 4.40
CA PHE A 6 15.51 1.61 3.34
C PHE A 6 15.92 0.19 2.90
N PHE A 7 16.93 -0.41 3.52
CA PHE A 7 17.17 -1.85 3.48
C PHE A 7 16.23 -2.63 4.43
N ILE A 8 15.63 -1.97 5.42
CA ILE A 8 14.70 -2.62 6.38
C ILE A 8 13.55 -3.33 5.66
N PRO A 9 12.84 -2.73 4.67
CA PRO A 9 11.83 -3.44 3.89
C PRO A 9 12.31 -4.76 3.27
N HIS A 10 13.53 -4.79 2.73
CA HIS A 10 14.13 -5.99 2.14
C HIS A 10 14.40 -7.07 3.18
N LEU A 11 14.92 -6.66 4.35
CA LEU A 11 15.16 -7.57 5.48
C LEU A 11 13.85 -8.14 6.01
N LEU A 12 12.78 -7.35 6.06
CA LEU A 12 11.46 -7.80 6.49
C LEU A 12 10.86 -8.84 5.52
N ILE A 13 10.99 -8.63 4.20
CA ILE A 13 10.56 -9.62 3.20
C ILE A 13 11.38 -10.92 3.36
N SER A 14 12.69 -10.81 3.53
CA SER A 14 13.57 -11.97 3.72
C SER A 14 13.25 -12.73 5.01
N LEU A 15 13.00 -12.02 6.11
CA LEU A 15 12.60 -12.61 7.38
C LEU A 15 11.24 -13.31 7.27
N CYS A 16 10.27 -12.72 6.57
CA CYS A 16 8.99 -13.38 6.28
C CYS A 16 9.20 -14.67 5.49
N ALA A 17 10.07 -14.66 4.48
CA ALA A 17 10.39 -15.85 3.71
C ALA A 17 10.99 -16.96 4.60
N ILE A 18 11.87 -16.63 5.53
CA ILE A 18 12.41 -17.59 6.51
C ILE A 18 11.29 -18.13 7.41
N CYS A 19 10.40 -17.27 7.90
CA CYS A 19 9.26 -17.69 8.71
C CYS A 19 8.28 -18.58 7.94
N LEU A 20 8.02 -18.27 6.66
CA LEU A 20 7.23 -19.14 5.79
C LEU A 20 7.91 -20.47 5.53
N HIS A 21 9.20 -20.48 5.33
CA HIS A 21 9.99 -21.72 5.13
C HIS A 21 9.93 -22.61 6.38
N ASN A 22 10.03 -22.04 7.56
CA ASN A 22 9.91 -22.80 8.81
C ASN A 22 8.46 -23.25 9.09
N GLY A 23 7.44 -22.60 8.56
CA GLY A 23 6.02 -22.89 8.61
C GLY A 23 5.41 -22.92 10.00
N GLY A 24 4.37 -23.76 10.23
CA GLY A 24 3.65 -23.86 11.52
C GLY A 24 3.18 -22.50 12.02
N TRP A 25 3.61 -22.10 13.22
CA TRP A 25 3.27 -20.84 13.84
C TRP A 25 4.22 -19.68 13.49
N TRP A 26 5.31 -19.93 12.73
CA TRP A 26 6.28 -18.90 12.37
C TRP A 26 5.68 -17.73 11.58
N PRO A 27 4.73 -17.92 10.65
CA PRO A 27 4.07 -16.79 9.99
C PRO A 27 3.34 -15.88 10.99
N TRP A 28 2.68 -16.42 12.02
CA TRP A 28 2.08 -15.62 13.09
C TRP A 28 3.12 -14.87 13.92
N THR A 29 4.24 -15.52 14.24
CA THR A 29 5.35 -14.87 14.95
C THR A 29 5.88 -13.68 14.15
N PHE A 30 6.00 -13.83 12.83
CA PHE A 30 6.38 -12.72 11.95
C PHE A 30 5.32 -11.61 11.95
N PHE A 31 4.06 -11.93 11.71
CA PHE A 31 2.96 -10.95 11.65
C PHE A 31 2.84 -10.14 12.95
N LEU A 32 2.79 -10.81 14.08
CA LEU A 32 2.68 -10.16 15.38
C LEU A 32 3.95 -9.42 15.77
N GLY A 33 5.11 -10.03 15.54
CA GLY A 33 6.41 -9.42 15.83
C GLY A 33 6.64 -8.15 15.03
N LEU A 34 6.34 -8.16 13.72
CA LEU A 34 6.42 -6.96 12.87
C LEU A 34 5.43 -5.89 13.34
N SER A 35 4.19 -6.28 13.64
CA SER A 35 3.15 -5.35 14.11
C SER A 35 3.58 -4.64 15.40
N VAL A 36 4.11 -5.38 16.36
CA VAL A 36 4.63 -4.85 17.63
C VAL A 36 5.85 -3.97 17.38
N LEU A 37 6.83 -4.45 16.57
CA LEU A 37 8.06 -3.72 16.27
C LEU A 37 7.76 -2.35 15.65
N VAL A 38 6.87 -2.30 14.66
CA VAL A 38 6.55 -1.04 13.97
C VAL A 38 5.78 -0.10 14.90
N THR A 39 4.77 -0.62 15.62
CA THR A 39 3.95 0.19 16.53
C THR A 39 4.78 0.79 17.67
N ILE A 40 5.67 0.00 18.25
CA ILE A 40 6.57 0.46 19.32
C ILE A 40 7.64 1.38 18.73
N GLY A 41 8.24 1.01 17.61
CA GLY A 41 9.28 1.80 16.95
C GLY A 41 8.78 3.20 16.57
N ASP A 42 7.54 3.33 16.06
CA ASP A 42 6.95 4.64 15.76
C ASP A 42 6.74 5.53 16.99
N ARG A 43 6.65 4.93 18.19
CA ARG A 43 6.53 5.68 19.45
C ARG A 43 7.88 6.02 20.06
N LEU A 44 8.85 5.13 19.99
CA LEU A 44 10.14 5.25 20.67
C LEU A 44 11.22 5.91 19.80
N CYS A 45 11.17 5.75 18.48
CA CYS A 45 12.12 6.41 17.60
C CYS A 45 11.84 7.92 17.49
N PRO A 46 12.87 8.75 17.29
CA PRO A 46 12.70 10.18 17.02
C PRO A 46 11.80 10.40 15.81
N ARG A 47 11.13 11.56 15.78
CA ARG A 47 10.36 11.97 14.60
C ARG A 47 11.28 12.13 13.38
N ASP A 48 10.79 11.74 12.22
CA ASP A 48 11.55 11.73 10.97
C ASP A 48 11.46 13.08 10.24
N HIS A 49 12.42 13.92 10.50
CA HIS A 49 12.62 15.21 9.80
C HIS A 49 13.82 15.17 8.85
N ALA A 50 14.33 13.97 8.51
CA ALA A 50 15.54 13.83 7.74
C ALA A 50 15.38 14.38 6.31
N ASP A 51 16.32 15.22 5.90
CA ASP A 51 16.52 15.61 4.50
C ASP A 51 17.34 14.53 3.77
N LEU A 52 16.82 14.05 2.66
CA LEU A 52 17.43 13.01 1.82
C LEU A 52 17.86 13.53 0.45
N GLN A 53 17.88 14.85 0.22
CA GLN A 53 18.16 15.41 -1.11
C GLN A 53 19.55 15.07 -1.65
N GLY A 54 20.52 14.80 -0.76
CA GLY A 54 21.90 14.42 -1.14
C GLY A 54 22.11 12.94 -1.47
N VAL A 55 21.07 12.11 -1.51
CA VAL A 55 21.24 10.67 -1.77
C VAL A 55 21.47 10.37 -3.25
N ASN A 56 22.20 9.28 -3.52
CA ASN A 56 22.43 8.82 -4.89
C ASN A 56 21.15 8.24 -5.49
N PRO A 57 20.60 8.83 -6.58
CA PRO A 57 19.36 8.37 -7.21
C PRO A 57 19.43 6.92 -7.75
N ARG A 58 20.61 6.47 -8.20
CA ARG A 58 20.80 5.10 -8.70
C ARG A 58 20.61 4.09 -7.57
N THR A 59 21.19 4.35 -6.41
CA THR A 59 21.03 3.48 -5.23
C THR A 59 19.59 3.47 -4.74
N ALA A 60 18.93 4.63 -4.65
CA ALA A 60 17.52 4.71 -4.25
C ALA A 60 16.60 3.97 -5.22
N ASN A 61 16.82 4.10 -6.53
CA ASN A 61 16.06 3.35 -7.54
C ASN A 61 16.35 1.84 -7.48
N ALA A 62 17.58 1.42 -7.18
CA ALA A 62 17.92 0.01 -7.02
C ALA A 62 17.19 -0.63 -5.82
N LEU A 63 17.07 0.10 -4.71
CA LEU A 63 16.30 -0.33 -3.54
C LEU A 63 14.82 -0.55 -3.93
N LEU A 64 14.19 0.39 -4.61
CA LEU A 64 12.81 0.22 -5.09
C LEU A 64 12.66 -0.97 -6.05
N PHE A 65 13.59 -1.11 -7.00
CA PHE A 65 13.58 -2.21 -7.95
C PHE A 65 13.65 -3.57 -7.25
N ALA A 66 14.50 -3.70 -6.23
CA ALA A 66 14.74 -4.96 -5.52
C ALA A 66 13.51 -5.48 -4.74
N ILE A 67 12.55 -4.62 -4.38
CA ILE A 67 11.30 -5.04 -3.74
C ILE A 67 10.50 -5.98 -4.64
N TRP A 68 10.49 -5.73 -5.96
CA TRP A 68 9.73 -6.53 -6.90
C TRP A 68 10.17 -8.00 -6.95
N PRO A 69 11.44 -8.37 -7.26
CA PRO A 69 11.84 -9.77 -7.27
C PRO A 69 11.72 -10.45 -5.90
N LEU A 70 11.91 -9.72 -4.81
CA LEU A 70 11.76 -10.28 -3.47
C LEU A 70 10.30 -10.63 -3.15
N LEU A 71 9.33 -9.78 -3.48
CA LEU A 71 7.91 -10.09 -3.28
C LEU A 71 7.42 -11.16 -4.24
N ILE A 72 7.89 -11.19 -5.48
CA ILE A 72 7.59 -12.30 -6.41
C ILE A 72 8.14 -13.62 -5.86
N ALA A 73 9.38 -13.65 -5.35
CA ALA A 73 9.96 -14.82 -4.73
C ALA A 73 9.18 -15.25 -3.47
N LEU A 74 8.71 -14.29 -2.66
CA LEU A 74 7.86 -14.56 -1.49
C LEU A 74 6.54 -15.22 -1.89
N VAL A 75 5.85 -14.70 -2.91
CA VAL A 75 4.60 -15.31 -3.43
C VAL A 75 4.87 -16.68 -4.05
N ALA A 76 5.96 -16.85 -4.78
CA ALA A 76 6.38 -18.15 -5.30
C ALA A 76 6.65 -19.16 -4.17
N LEU A 77 7.28 -18.72 -3.07
CA LEU A 77 7.49 -19.55 -1.88
C LEU A 77 6.14 -19.96 -1.24
N VAL A 78 5.16 -19.06 -1.16
CA VAL A 78 3.80 -19.41 -0.69
C VAL A 78 3.20 -20.49 -1.60
N ILE A 79 3.27 -20.32 -2.93
CA ILE A 79 2.72 -21.27 -3.90
C ILE A 79 3.38 -22.64 -3.70
N VAL A 80 4.71 -22.70 -3.64
CA VAL A 80 5.45 -23.95 -3.45
C VAL A 80 5.13 -24.58 -2.09
N SER A 81 5.16 -23.78 -1.01
CA SER A 81 4.89 -24.27 0.35
C SER A 81 3.49 -24.87 0.50
N VAL A 82 2.50 -24.27 -0.13
CA VAL A 82 1.10 -24.74 -0.08
C VAL A 82 0.88 -25.90 -1.07
N ALA A 83 1.47 -25.85 -2.27
CA ALA A 83 1.27 -26.85 -3.32
C ALA A 83 1.96 -28.18 -3.01
N VAL A 84 3.18 -28.11 -2.49
CA VAL A 84 4.01 -29.31 -2.30
C VAL A 84 3.86 -29.85 -0.87
N GLY A 85 3.20 -29.07 0.03
CA GLY A 85 3.23 -29.30 1.47
C GLY A 85 4.67 -29.57 1.84
N ILE A 86 5.52 -28.58 2.03
CA ILE A 86 6.98 -28.67 1.96
C ILE A 86 7.51 -30.04 2.37
N GLN A 87 7.60 -30.98 1.42
CA GLN A 87 8.46 -32.12 1.54
C GLN A 87 9.85 -31.66 1.07
N GLN A 88 10.73 -31.40 2.05
CA GLN A 88 12.17 -31.25 1.85
C GLN A 88 12.64 -30.27 0.75
N VAL A 89 12.74 -29.00 1.06
CA VAL A 89 13.78 -28.17 0.48
C VAL A 89 14.85 -28.01 1.55
N THR A 90 15.80 -28.93 1.56
CA THR A 90 17.05 -28.79 2.31
C THR A 90 17.82 -27.64 1.65
N LEU A 91 17.91 -26.50 2.29
CA LEU A 91 18.97 -25.53 2.00
C LEU A 91 20.25 -26.08 2.64
N PRO A 92 21.26 -26.47 1.84
CA PRO A 92 22.51 -27.09 2.36
C PRO A 92 23.26 -26.18 3.35
N LEU A 93 22.96 -24.90 3.37
CA LEU A 93 23.58 -23.87 4.22
C LEU A 93 23.07 -23.83 5.68
N LEU A 94 21.95 -24.50 6.02
CA LEU A 94 21.32 -24.40 7.34
C LEU A 94 21.28 -25.70 8.12
N GLY A 95 21.94 -26.77 7.64
CA GLY A 95 21.97 -28.10 8.31
C GLY A 95 20.71 -28.91 8.04
N ALA A 96 20.80 -30.22 8.24
CA ALA A 96 19.76 -31.20 7.98
C ALA A 96 18.46 -30.83 8.74
N GLY A 97 17.46 -30.39 8.01
CA GLY A 97 16.12 -30.10 8.50
C GLY A 97 15.22 -31.32 8.32
N TYR A 98 14.39 -31.62 9.28
CA TYR A 98 13.37 -32.64 9.22
C TYR A 98 12.23 -32.21 8.32
N ALA A 99 11.83 -33.08 7.41
CA ALA A 99 10.65 -32.95 6.58
C ALA A 99 9.46 -33.51 7.36
N GLU A 100 8.66 -32.67 7.95
CA GLU A 100 7.29 -33.03 8.30
C GLU A 100 6.33 -32.43 7.28
N ARG A 101 5.36 -33.26 6.87
CA ARG A 101 4.27 -32.84 6.01
C ARG A 101 3.48 -31.72 6.72
N TRP A 102 3.43 -30.55 6.09
CA TRP A 102 2.73 -29.43 6.65
C TRP A 102 1.22 -29.59 6.40
N ASP A 103 0.53 -30.20 7.33
CA ASP A 103 -0.93 -30.08 7.40
C ASP A 103 -1.24 -28.71 8.01
N TYR A 104 -1.34 -27.70 7.16
CA TYR A 104 -1.72 -26.36 7.60
C TYR A 104 -3.12 -26.38 8.22
N THR A 105 -3.23 -26.06 9.49
CA THR A 105 -4.52 -25.72 10.09
C THR A 105 -5.03 -24.41 9.48
N PRO A 106 -6.36 -24.18 9.45
CA PRO A 106 -6.91 -22.90 8.96
C PRO A 106 -6.30 -21.68 9.64
N LEU A 107 -5.96 -21.78 10.92
CA LEU A 107 -5.35 -20.71 11.69
C LEU A 107 -3.89 -20.44 11.25
N GLN A 108 -3.13 -21.46 10.89
CA GLN A 108 -1.77 -21.28 10.35
C GLN A 108 -1.80 -20.66 8.95
N VAL A 109 -2.76 -21.08 8.11
CA VAL A 109 -3.01 -20.44 6.80
C VAL A 109 -3.34 -18.96 6.98
N LEU A 110 -4.17 -18.60 7.96
CA LEU A 110 -4.46 -17.21 8.27
C LEU A 110 -3.19 -16.42 8.61
N GLY A 111 -2.25 -17.01 9.36
CA GLY A 111 -0.94 -16.41 9.64
C GLY A 111 -0.14 -16.13 8.36
N VAL A 112 -0.15 -17.06 7.39
CA VAL A 112 0.48 -16.86 6.06
C VAL A 112 -0.18 -15.69 5.31
N VAL A 113 -1.51 -15.70 5.22
CA VAL A 113 -2.30 -14.66 4.54
C VAL A 113 -2.01 -13.27 5.12
N LEU A 114 -2.05 -13.16 6.46
CA LEU A 114 -1.83 -11.89 7.14
C LEU A 114 -0.39 -11.39 6.99
N SER A 115 0.61 -12.26 7.08
CA SER A 115 2.03 -11.91 6.95
C SER A 115 2.38 -11.45 5.54
N VAL A 116 1.99 -12.24 4.54
CA VAL A 116 2.29 -11.96 3.14
C VAL A 116 1.52 -10.74 2.66
N GLY A 117 0.23 -10.66 2.97
CA GLY A 117 -0.60 -9.52 2.61
C GLY A 117 -0.17 -8.22 3.31
N LEU A 118 0.35 -8.29 4.56
CA LEU A 118 0.93 -7.11 5.23
C LEU A 118 2.17 -6.57 4.49
N LEU A 119 3.05 -7.44 4.01
CA LEU A 119 4.21 -7.01 3.22
C LEU A 119 3.84 -6.50 1.84
N ILE A 120 2.90 -7.15 1.16
CA ILE A 120 2.39 -6.66 -0.12
C ILE A 120 1.72 -5.30 0.08
N GLY A 121 0.80 -5.17 1.05
CA GLY A 121 0.01 -3.97 1.30
C GLY A 121 0.80 -2.82 1.96
N GLY A 122 1.85 -3.11 2.72
CA GLY A 122 2.69 -2.07 3.35
C GLY A 122 3.89 -1.70 2.48
N VAL A 123 4.76 -2.69 2.20
CA VAL A 123 6.00 -2.46 1.45
C VAL A 123 5.75 -2.42 -0.06
N GLY A 124 5.00 -3.41 -0.56
CA GLY A 124 4.80 -3.59 -2.00
C GLY A 124 4.03 -2.43 -2.62
N THR A 125 2.89 -2.05 -2.05
CA THR A 125 2.07 -0.94 -2.58
C THR A 125 2.76 0.40 -2.43
N SER A 126 3.51 0.65 -1.35
CA SER A 126 4.28 1.89 -1.18
C SER A 126 5.43 2.01 -2.19
N ALA A 127 6.16 0.92 -2.45
CA ALA A 127 7.16 0.89 -3.51
C ALA A 127 6.53 1.04 -4.91
N ALA A 128 5.36 0.41 -5.14
CA ALA A 128 4.60 0.54 -6.37
C ALA A 128 4.12 1.97 -6.60
N HIS A 129 3.61 2.61 -5.54
CA HIS A 129 3.17 4.00 -5.54
C HIS A 129 4.30 4.94 -5.99
N GLU A 130 5.48 4.82 -5.41
CA GLU A 130 6.66 5.58 -5.81
C GLU A 130 7.06 5.29 -7.29
N CYS A 131 6.97 4.03 -7.71
CA CYS A 131 7.34 3.62 -9.06
C CYS A 131 6.36 4.09 -10.14
N MET A 132 5.05 4.15 -9.85
CA MET A 132 4.03 4.52 -10.85
C MET A 132 4.04 6.00 -11.24
N HIS A 133 4.62 6.87 -10.41
CA HIS A 133 4.82 8.30 -10.71
C HIS A 133 5.99 8.56 -11.67
N ARG A 134 6.79 7.54 -11.99
CA ARG A 134 7.89 7.69 -12.95
C ARG A 134 7.36 7.98 -14.37
N PRO A 135 8.14 8.70 -15.19
CA PRO A 135 7.78 8.98 -16.58
C PRO A 135 7.43 7.71 -17.38
N ARG A 136 6.59 7.86 -18.40
CA ARG A 136 6.27 6.75 -19.30
C ARG A 136 7.55 6.22 -19.96
N GLY A 137 7.67 4.89 -20.05
CA GLY A 137 8.86 4.20 -20.59
C GLY A 137 9.96 3.97 -19.56
N HIS A 138 9.88 4.53 -18.36
CA HIS A 138 10.83 4.22 -17.30
C HIS A 138 10.59 2.81 -16.74
N ARG A 139 11.66 2.00 -16.58
CA ARG A 139 11.57 0.59 -16.13
C ARG A 139 10.84 0.43 -14.78
N LEU A 140 11.07 1.34 -13.85
CA LEU A 140 10.40 1.29 -12.53
C LEU A 140 8.89 1.42 -12.64
N ARG A 141 8.35 2.11 -13.66
CA ARG A 141 6.91 2.18 -13.86
C ARG A 141 6.30 0.80 -14.12
N THR A 142 6.98 -0.02 -14.95
CA THR A 142 6.56 -1.42 -15.17
C THR A 142 6.65 -2.24 -13.89
N VAL A 143 7.69 -2.01 -13.07
CA VAL A 143 7.82 -2.61 -11.73
C VAL A 143 6.63 -2.21 -10.84
N GLY A 144 6.27 -0.93 -10.82
CA GLY A 144 5.09 -0.43 -10.08
C GLY A 144 3.79 -1.11 -10.51
N ASP A 145 3.59 -1.28 -11.83
CA ASP A 145 2.42 -1.99 -12.37
C ASP A 145 2.31 -3.45 -11.89
N TRP A 146 3.43 -4.17 -11.78
CA TRP A 146 3.46 -5.55 -11.28
C TRP A 146 3.33 -5.65 -9.77
N LEU A 147 3.94 -4.73 -9.03
CA LEU A 147 3.80 -4.67 -7.57
C LEU A 147 2.35 -4.35 -7.19
N MET A 148 1.71 -3.38 -7.88
CA MET A 148 0.32 -3.03 -7.61
C MET A 148 -0.64 -4.18 -7.97
N ALA A 149 -0.30 -4.98 -8.98
CA ALA A 149 -1.07 -6.17 -9.33
C ALA A 149 -1.14 -7.21 -8.19
N LEU A 150 -0.10 -7.29 -7.31
CA LEU A 150 -0.09 -8.17 -6.13
C LEU A 150 -1.11 -7.79 -5.06
N SER A 151 -1.60 -6.56 -5.04
CA SER A 151 -2.67 -6.12 -4.13
C SER A 151 -4.07 -6.19 -4.75
N MET A 152 -4.27 -6.98 -5.80
CA MET A 152 -5.50 -6.99 -6.60
C MET A 152 -5.89 -5.62 -7.17
N ASP A 153 -4.96 -4.68 -7.20
CA ASP A 153 -5.22 -3.30 -7.62
C ASP A 153 -4.34 -2.82 -8.78
N GLY A 154 -4.13 -3.70 -9.75
CA GLY A 154 -3.37 -3.36 -10.95
C GLY A 154 -3.91 -2.16 -11.72
N VAL A 155 -5.15 -1.73 -11.46
CA VAL A 155 -5.78 -0.54 -12.08
C VAL A 155 -5.43 0.76 -11.36
N PHE A 156 -5.01 0.70 -10.11
CA PHE A 156 -4.65 1.85 -9.28
C PHE A 156 -3.72 2.86 -9.98
N PRO A 157 -2.66 2.47 -10.73
CA PRO A 157 -1.81 3.44 -11.43
C PRO A 157 -2.54 4.27 -12.50
N ILE A 158 -3.69 3.82 -13.00
CA ILE A 158 -4.52 4.56 -13.97
C ILE A 158 -5.37 5.58 -13.22
N GLU A 159 -6.07 5.14 -12.19
CA GLU A 159 -6.95 5.97 -11.38
C GLU A 159 -6.17 7.00 -10.58
N HIS A 160 -5.18 6.58 -9.82
CA HIS A 160 -4.41 7.42 -8.92
C HIS A 160 -3.75 8.60 -9.63
N ASN A 161 -3.09 8.37 -10.78
CA ASN A 161 -2.43 9.43 -11.54
C ASN A 161 -3.40 10.37 -12.28
N HIS A 162 -4.62 9.94 -12.61
CA HIS A 162 -5.54 10.70 -13.46
C HIS A 162 -6.86 11.06 -12.78
N GLY A 163 -7.20 10.37 -11.70
CA GLY A 163 -8.39 10.58 -10.87
C GLY A 163 -8.04 11.22 -9.53
N HIS A 164 -7.40 10.45 -8.64
CA HIS A 164 -7.13 10.83 -7.27
C HIS A 164 -6.26 12.10 -7.15
N HIS A 165 -5.06 12.16 -7.77
CA HIS A 165 -4.21 13.36 -7.72
C HIS A 165 -4.89 14.62 -8.23
N LYS A 166 -5.87 14.50 -9.11
CA LYS A 166 -6.65 15.65 -9.59
C LYS A 166 -7.73 16.05 -8.60
N ASN A 167 -8.39 15.07 -7.98
CA ASN A 167 -9.65 15.25 -7.27
C ASN A 167 -9.55 15.09 -5.75
N VAL A 168 -8.35 14.83 -5.20
CA VAL A 168 -8.15 14.61 -3.75
C VAL A 168 -8.85 15.68 -2.92
N GLY A 169 -9.53 15.26 -1.87
CA GLY A 169 -10.31 16.12 -0.98
C GLY A 169 -11.67 16.54 -1.55
N THR A 170 -12.07 16.12 -2.75
CA THR A 170 -13.36 16.48 -3.34
C THR A 170 -14.33 15.29 -3.40
N VAL A 171 -15.60 15.56 -3.63
CA VAL A 171 -16.63 14.51 -3.81
C VAL A 171 -16.42 13.63 -5.06
N HIS A 172 -15.55 14.04 -5.98
CA HIS A 172 -15.22 13.32 -7.21
C HIS A 172 -14.08 12.30 -7.02
N ASP A 173 -13.43 12.32 -5.85
CA ASP A 173 -12.39 11.38 -5.52
C ASP A 173 -12.94 10.17 -4.77
N ALA A 174 -12.76 8.99 -5.33
CA ALA A 174 -13.14 7.74 -4.68
C ALA A 174 -12.29 7.45 -3.44
N ALA A 175 -11.02 7.83 -3.45
CA ALA A 175 -10.04 7.55 -2.40
C ALA A 175 -10.05 8.60 -1.26
N THR A 176 -10.87 9.64 -1.32
CA THR A 176 -11.09 10.55 -0.19
C THR A 176 -12.17 10.01 0.75
N ALA A 177 -11.81 9.75 2.00
CA ALA A 177 -12.73 9.31 3.04
C ALA A 177 -13.52 10.50 3.62
N ARG A 178 -14.85 10.34 3.68
CA ARG A 178 -15.74 11.41 4.15
C ARG A 178 -15.71 11.53 5.68
N TYR A 179 -16.05 12.71 6.17
CA TYR A 179 -16.27 12.91 7.61
C TYR A 179 -17.32 11.92 8.13
N GLY A 180 -17.01 11.22 9.22
CA GLY A 180 -17.92 10.24 9.84
C GLY A 180 -18.07 8.92 9.07
N GLU A 181 -17.50 8.77 7.88
CA GLU A 181 -17.57 7.54 7.11
C GLU A 181 -16.83 6.38 7.81
N SER A 182 -17.43 5.19 7.83
CA SER A 182 -16.76 4.02 8.39
C SER A 182 -15.72 3.47 7.42
N VAL A 183 -14.59 3.00 7.94
CA VAL A 183 -13.53 2.40 7.12
C VAL A 183 -14.05 1.24 6.27
N TYR A 184 -14.99 0.43 6.78
CA TYR A 184 -15.56 -0.70 6.04
C TYR A 184 -16.42 -0.27 4.85
N ARG A 185 -17.24 0.79 5.04
CA ARG A 185 -18.02 1.39 3.96
C ARG A 185 -17.10 2.05 2.94
N PHE A 186 -16.08 2.75 3.44
CA PHE A 186 -15.07 3.40 2.60
C PHE A 186 -14.36 2.39 1.70
N ILE A 187 -13.82 1.28 2.25
CA ILE A 187 -13.11 0.26 1.47
C ILE A 187 -13.96 -0.22 0.28
N GLY A 188 -15.23 -0.55 0.52
CA GLY A 188 -16.13 -1.00 -0.56
C GLY A 188 -16.40 0.11 -1.60
N ARG A 189 -16.67 1.33 -1.13
CA ARG A 189 -16.97 2.49 -2.00
C ARG A 189 -15.76 2.92 -2.79
N SER A 190 -14.60 3.03 -2.14
CA SER A 190 -13.34 3.44 -2.77
C SER A 190 -12.93 2.43 -3.82
N THR A 191 -12.84 1.14 -3.48
CA THR A 191 -12.50 0.08 -4.42
C THR A 191 -13.39 0.12 -5.67
N TRP A 192 -14.71 0.17 -5.50
CA TRP A 192 -15.63 0.25 -6.64
C TRP A 192 -15.41 1.52 -7.47
N GLY A 193 -15.27 2.67 -6.80
CA GLY A 193 -15.07 3.97 -7.43
C GLY A 193 -13.76 4.04 -8.22
N GLU A 194 -12.68 3.52 -7.67
CA GLU A 194 -11.35 3.45 -8.33
C GLU A 194 -11.39 2.61 -9.60
N TYR A 195 -11.99 1.42 -9.54
CA TYR A 195 -12.15 0.56 -10.72
C TYR A 195 -13.02 1.21 -11.79
N ALA A 196 -14.15 1.82 -11.41
CA ALA A 196 -15.02 2.53 -12.32
C ALA A 196 -14.34 3.76 -12.97
N ASN A 197 -13.62 4.55 -12.18
CA ASN A 197 -12.86 5.69 -12.66
C ASN A 197 -11.71 5.28 -13.58
N ALA A 198 -10.93 4.26 -13.22
CA ALA A 198 -9.87 3.71 -14.06
C ALA A 198 -10.39 3.25 -15.41
N TRP A 199 -11.55 2.56 -15.43
CA TRP A 199 -12.21 2.16 -16.67
C TRP A 199 -12.62 3.37 -17.52
N ARG A 200 -13.26 4.38 -16.91
CA ARG A 200 -13.66 5.61 -17.58
C ARG A 200 -12.46 6.34 -18.21
N VAL A 201 -11.40 6.56 -17.43
CA VAL A 201 -10.16 7.20 -17.88
C VAL A 201 -9.54 6.45 -19.07
N GLU A 202 -9.49 5.12 -18.97
CA GLU A 202 -8.89 4.31 -20.03
C GLU A 202 -9.74 4.27 -21.29
N ARG A 203 -11.08 4.19 -21.15
CA ARG A 203 -12.02 4.28 -22.28
C ARG A 203 -11.84 5.59 -23.04
N GLU A 204 -11.88 6.73 -22.37
CA GLU A 204 -11.69 8.05 -22.97
C GLU A 204 -10.32 8.17 -23.66
N ARG A 205 -9.26 7.55 -23.08
CA ARG A 205 -7.94 7.52 -23.71
C ARG A 205 -7.95 6.74 -25.04
N LEU A 206 -8.57 5.58 -25.04
CA LEU A 206 -8.67 4.72 -26.24
C LEU A 206 -9.50 5.39 -27.34
N GLU A 207 -10.63 6.01 -26.98
CA GLU A 207 -11.47 6.77 -27.89
C GLU A 207 -10.67 7.90 -28.57
N ARG A 208 -9.93 8.70 -27.78
CA ARG A 208 -9.05 9.76 -28.35
C ARG A 208 -7.95 9.22 -29.27
N GLN A 209 -7.58 7.95 -29.14
CA GLN A 209 -6.57 7.29 -29.97
C GLN A 209 -7.19 6.46 -31.10
N SER A 210 -8.52 6.50 -31.30
CA SER A 210 -9.26 5.66 -32.25
C SER A 210 -8.93 4.16 -32.12
N ARG A 211 -8.80 3.67 -30.88
CA ARG A 211 -8.48 2.27 -30.59
C ARG A 211 -9.67 1.54 -29.96
N GLY A 212 -9.82 0.28 -30.32
CA GLY A 212 -10.88 -0.58 -29.76
C GLY A 212 -10.70 -0.86 -28.26
N LEU A 213 -11.82 -0.94 -27.52
CA LEU A 213 -11.84 -1.23 -26.08
C LEU A 213 -11.22 -2.60 -25.74
N TRP A 214 -11.40 -3.59 -26.60
CA TRP A 214 -10.90 -4.97 -26.40
C TRP A 214 -9.51 -5.20 -27.01
N SER A 215 -8.76 -4.13 -27.28
CA SER A 215 -7.43 -4.23 -27.85
C SER A 215 -6.35 -4.45 -26.79
N LEU A 216 -5.21 -5.01 -27.17
CA LEU A 216 -4.02 -5.14 -26.32
C LEU A 216 -3.45 -3.78 -25.87
N HIS A 217 -3.94 -2.67 -26.43
CA HIS A 217 -3.60 -1.32 -26.01
C HIS A 217 -4.39 -0.87 -24.77
N ASN A 218 -5.42 -1.64 -24.36
CA ASN A 218 -6.18 -1.34 -23.15
C ASN A 218 -5.36 -1.67 -21.89
N ARG A 219 -4.94 -0.60 -21.18
CA ARG A 219 -4.13 -0.71 -19.97
C ARG A 219 -4.92 -1.32 -18.81
N TYR A 220 -6.23 -1.03 -18.73
CA TYR A 220 -7.11 -1.56 -17.71
C TYR A 220 -7.23 -3.10 -17.82
N LEU A 221 -7.49 -3.62 -19.01
CA LEU A 221 -7.55 -5.08 -19.21
C LEU A 221 -6.21 -5.77 -18.93
N ARG A 222 -5.09 -5.15 -19.33
CA ARG A 222 -3.76 -5.67 -18.99
C ARG A 222 -3.47 -5.63 -17.49
N ALA A 223 -4.00 -4.64 -16.78
CA ALA A 223 -3.87 -4.55 -15.32
C ALA A 223 -4.64 -5.68 -14.64
N LEU A 224 -5.89 -5.92 -15.04
CA LEU A 224 -6.68 -7.05 -14.56
C LEU A 224 -5.99 -8.39 -14.84
N ALA A 225 -5.47 -8.57 -16.06
CA ALA A 225 -4.76 -9.80 -16.43
C ALA A 225 -3.51 -10.04 -15.56
N ARG A 226 -2.75 -8.98 -15.24
CA ARG A 226 -1.60 -9.08 -14.34
C ARG A 226 -2.02 -9.50 -12.93
N SER A 227 -3.09 -8.90 -12.38
CA SER A 227 -3.60 -9.28 -11.05
C SER A 227 -4.12 -10.71 -11.04
N ALA A 228 -4.85 -11.14 -12.07
CA ALA A 228 -5.39 -12.48 -12.20
C ALA A 228 -4.30 -13.55 -12.42
N ALA A 229 -3.15 -13.18 -12.98
CA ALA A 229 -2.07 -14.12 -13.27
C ALA A 229 -1.54 -14.85 -12.02
N PHE A 230 -1.49 -14.18 -10.87
CA PHE A 230 -0.97 -14.75 -9.63
C PHE A 230 -1.86 -15.89 -9.07
N PRO A 231 -3.16 -15.69 -8.82
CA PRO A 231 -4.02 -16.78 -8.35
C PRO A 231 -4.22 -17.85 -9.42
N ILE A 232 -4.21 -17.53 -10.72
CA ILE A 232 -4.27 -18.52 -11.81
C ILE A 232 -3.02 -19.39 -11.77
N LEU A 233 -1.82 -18.81 -11.69
CA LEU A 233 -0.58 -19.56 -11.58
C LEU A 233 -0.58 -20.46 -10.32
N ALA A 234 -1.04 -19.93 -9.20
CA ALA A 234 -1.19 -20.70 -7.97
C ALA A 234 -2.15 -21.88 -8.14
N ALA A 235 -3.27 -21.70 -8.86
CA ALA A 235 -4.20 -22.77 -9.19
C ALA A 235 -3.57 -23.87 -10.07
N LEU A 236 -2.79 -23.46 -11.06
CA LEU A 236 -2.12 -24.39 -11.98
C LEU A 236 -1.03 -25.21 -11.29
N VAL A 237 -0.33 -24.64 -10.31
CA VAL A 237 0.77 -25.31 -9.59
C VAL A 237 0.27 -26.12 -8.40
N GLY A 238 -0.64 -25.56 -7.58
CA GLY A 238 -1.04 -26.13 -6.29
C GLY A 238 -2.54 -26.31 -6.11
N GLY A 239 -3.32 -26.18 -7.18
CA GLY A 239 -4.78 -26.36 -7.13
C GLY A 239 -5.55 -25.21 -6.50
N GLY A 240 -6.85 -25.39 -6.32
CA GLY A 240 -7.77 -24.33 -5.88
C GLY A 240 -7.47 -23.79 -4.49
N PHE A 241 -6.96 -24.60 -3.57
CA PHE A 241 -6.60 -24.16 -2.22
C PHE A 241 -5.41 -23.18 -2.24
N CYS A 242 -4.39 -23.51 -3.04
CA CYS A 242 -3.23 -22.62 -3.22
C CYS A 242 -3.65 -21.26 -3.83
N ALA A 243 -4.52 -21.31 -4.86
CA ALA A 243 -5.09 -20.10 -5.44
C ALA A 243 -5.85 -19.26 -4.41
N LEU A 244 -6.63 -19.89 -3.53
CA LEU A 244 -7.36 -19.23 -2.46
C LEU A 244 -6.41 -18.52 -1.48
N VAL A 245 -5.34 -19.18 -1.03
CA VAL A 245 -4.36 -18.58 -0.11
C VAL A 245 -3.70 -17.35 -0.73
N VAL A 246 -3.26 -17.45 -1.99
CA VAL A 246 -2.67 -16.32 -2.72
C VAL A 246 -3.71 -15.20 -2.89
N LEU A 247 -4.93 -15.52 -3.32
CA LEU A 247 -5.99 -14.54 -3.50
C LEU A 247 -6.34 -13.81 -2.18
N LEU A 248 -6.46 -14.54 -1.07
CA LEU A 248 -6.75 -13.94 0.24
C LEU A 248 -5.60 -13.02 0.70
N SER A 249 -4.34 -13.39 0.44
CA SER A 249 -3.18 -12.53 0.73
C SER A 249 -3.22 -11.23 -0.08
N MET A 250 -3.57 -11.31 -1.37
CA MET A 250 -3.72 -10.16 -2.26
C MET A 250 -4.92 -9.26 -1.85
N LEU A 251 -6.05 -9.86 -1.46
CA LEU A 251 -7.22 -9.11 -0.98
C LEU A 251 -6.94 -8.44 0.36
N TRP A 252 -6.21 -9.09 1.26
CA TRP A 252 -5.76 -8.46 2.50
C TRP A 252 -4.85 -7.25 2.21
N ALA A 253 -3.93 -7.36 1.25
CA ALA A 253 -3.12 -6.23 0.80
C ALA A 253 -3.98 -5.09 0.23
N LYS A 254 -5.06 -5.39 -0.52
CA LYS A 254 -6.03 -4.38 -1.00
C LYS A 254 -6.74 -3.69 0.16
N VAL A 255 -7.20 -4.43 1.16
CA VAL A 255 -7.82 -3.85 2.37
C VAL A 255 -6.85 -2.89 3.07
N LEU A 256 -5.57 -3.24 3.17
CA LEU A 256 -4.55 -2.38 3.77
C LEU A 256 -4.32 -1.12 2.94
N LEU A 257 -4.21 -1.23 1.60
CA LEU A 257 -4.07 -0.08 0.70
C LEU A 257 -5.23 0.90 0.85
N GLU A 258 -6.47 0.41 0.82
CA GLU A 258 -7.64 1.27 1.04
C GLU A 258 -7.65 1.90 2.43
N THR A 259 -7.20 1.17 3.43
CA THR A 259 -7.12 1.74 4.79
C THR A 259 -6.05 2.83 4.87
N VAL A 260 -4.97 2.74 4.08
CA VAL A 260 -3.99 3.83 3.94
C VAL A 260 -4.66 5.06 3.31
N ASN A 261 -5.37 4.92 2.17
CA ASN A 261 -6.14 6.00 1.56
C ASN A 261 -7.13 6.64 2.58
N TYR A 262 -7.80 5.78 3.38
CA TYR A 262 -8.72 6.25 4.42
C TYR A 262 -8.04 7.14 5.45
N ILE A 263 -6.91 6.69 6.03
CA ILE A 263 -6.23 7.47 7.08
C ILE A 263 -5.54 8.72 6.55
N GLU A 264 -5.13 8.74 5.29
CA GLU A 264 -4.46 9.87 4.63
C GLU A 264 -5.42 11.02 4.30
N HIS A 265 -6.73 10.74 4.13
CA HIS A 265 -7.70 11.73 3.66
C HIS A 265 -8.97 11.84 4.52
N TYR A 266 -9.06 11.14 5.67
CA TYR A 266 -10.26 11.09 6.48
C TYR A 266 -10.74 12.49 6.89
N GLY A 267 -11.94 12.85 6.44
CA GLY A 267 -12.65 14.06 6.82
C GLY A 267 -12.12 15.38 6.23
N LEU A 268 -11.05 15.33 5.43
CA LEU A 268 -10.48 16.51 4.79
C LEU A 268 -11.26 16.86 3.52
N VAL A 269 -11.45 18.14 3.28
CA VAL A 269 -12.27 18.66 2.17
C VAL A 269 -11.49 19.69 1.38
N ARG A 270 -11.64 19.68 0.07
CA ARG A 270 -11.10 20.67 -0.87
C ARG A 270 -12.19 21.18 -1.81
N VAL A 271 -12.18 22.48 -2.09
CA VAL A 271 -13.05 23.06 -3.12
C VAL A 271 -12.69 22.48 -4.49
N PRO A 272 -13.66 21.96 -5.27
CA PRO A 272 -13.38 21.44 -6.59
C PRO A 272 -12.63 22.44 -7.48
N ASN A 273 -11.59 21.99 -8.17
CA ASN A 273 -10.68 22.77 -9.01
C ASN A 273 -9.77 23.78 -8.27
N ALA A 274 -9.86 23.92 -6.96
CA ALA A 274 -8.87 24.68 -6.19
C ALA A 274 -7.50 23.96 -6.20
N PRO A 275 -6.38 24.68 -6.03
CA PRO A 275 -5.06 24.05 -5.88
C PRO A 275 -5.02 23.05 -4.73
N ILE A 276 -4.20 22.00 -4.89
CA ILE A 276 -3.90 21.09 -3.79
C ILE A 276 -2.87 21.76 -2.88
N GLU A 277 -3.21 21.85 -1.61
CA GLU A 277 -2.36 22.45 -0.58
C GLU A 277 -2.03 21.44 0.52
N PRO A 278 -1.01 21.67 1.35
CA PRO A 278 -0.59 20.74 2.40
C PRO A 278 -1.72 20.30 3.33
N ARG A 279 -2.71 21.16 3.57
CA ARG A 279 -3.85 20.91 4.44
C ARG A 279 -4.82 19.82 3.94
N HIS A 280 -4.69 19.35 2.70
CA HIS A 280 -5.63 18.38 2.11
C HIS A 280 -5.22 16.92 2.31
N SER A 281 -4.18 16.66 3.10
CA SER A 281 -3.76 15.30 3.46
C SER A 281 -3.19 15.25 4.87
N TRP A 282 -3.43 14.13 5.57
CA TRP A 282 -2.79 13.82 6.83
C TRP A 282 -1.38 13.26 6.61
N ASN A 283 -0.42 13.77 7.35
CA ASN A 283 0.97 13.31 7.33
C ASN A 283 1.34 12.51 8.58
N SER A 284 2.46 11.85 8.55
CA SER A 284 3.08 11.28 9.74
C SER A 284 4.61 11.39 9.66
N THR A 285 5.22 11.80 10.76
CA THR A 285 6.68 11.82 10.94
C THR A 285 7.18 10.61 11.71
N ALA A 286 6.38 9.55 11.81
CA ALA A 286 6.76 8.30 12.46
C ALA A 286 7.86 7.58 11.68
N TRP A 287 9.01 7.32 12.35
CA TRP A 287 10.23 6.87 11.67
C TRP A 287 10.11 5.49 11.02
N MET A 288 9.53 4.51 11.72
CA MET A 288 9.37 3.15 11.18
C MET A 288 8.38 3.14 10.02
N SER A 289 7.22 3.80 10.19
CA SER A 289 6.24 3.97 9.13
C SER A 289 6.85 4.62 7.89
N GLY A 290 7.54 5.76 8.05
CA GLY A 290 8.22 6.44 6.93
C GLY A 290 9.29 5.58 6.26
N THR A 291 10.02 4.79 7.02
CA THR A 291 11.07 3.90 6.49
C THR A 291 10.48 2.75 5.66
N ILE A 292 9.45 2.08 6.18
CA ILE A 292 8.83 0.93 5.52
C ILE A 292 8.07 1.33 4.26
N THR A 293 7.49 2.54 4.26
CA THR A 293 6.66 3.04 3.16
C THR A 293 7.41 3.96 2.19
N PHE A 294 8.75 4.03 2.22
CA PHE A 294 9.53 4.92 1.37
C PHE A 294 9.03 6.38 1.45
N LEU A 295 8.81 6.87 2.68
CA LEU A 295 8.33 8.23 2.98
C LEU A 295 6.95 8.58 2.37
N LEU A 296 6.13 7.61 2.01
CA LEU A 296 4.73 7.86 1.62
C LEU A 296 4.00 8.68 2.71
N THR A 297 4.44 8.56 3.96
CA THR A 297 3.92 9.33 5.10
C THR A 297 4.11 10.85 4.98
N ARG A 298 4.95 11.34 4.07
CA ARG A 298 5.07 12.76 3.69
C ARG A 298 4.04 13.13 2.61
N HIS A 299 2.81 12.75 2.85
CA HIS A 299 1.75 12.65 1.86
C HIS A 299 1.29 14.00 1.29
N SER A 300 1.29 15.05 2.10
CA SER A 300 0.96 16.41 1.63
C SER A 300 1.96 16.92 0.59
N HIS A 301 3.26 16.73 0.83
CA HIS A 301 4.28 17.15 -0.15
C HIS A 301 4.22 16.31 -1.41
N HIS A 302 3.91 15.00 -1.26
CA HIS A 302 3.69 14.12 -2.40
C HIS A 302 2.51 14.60 -3.27
N HIS A 303 1.37 14.98 -2.68
CA HIS A 303 0.23 15.49 -3.45
C HIS A 303 0.50 16.80 -4.16
N GLN A 304 1.29 17.69 -3.56
CA GLN A 304 1.71 18.92 -4.23
C GLN A 304 2.67 18.66 -5.39
N HIS A 305 3.50 17.63 -5.27
CA HIS A 305 4.63 17.38 -6.18
C HIS A 305 4.75 15.89 -6.53
N GLY A 306 3.68 15.27 -7.01
CA GLY A 306 3.59 13.82 -7.25
C GLY A 306 4.68 13.21 -8.14
N ALA A 307 5.38 14.02 -8.95
CA ALA A 307 6.50 13.56 -9.76
C ALA A 307 7.84 13.50 -9.02
N LEU A 308 7.92 14.06 -7.79
CA LEU A 308 9.16 14.01 -7.01
C LEU A 308 9.37 12.61 -6.44
N PRO A 309 10.61 12.09 -6.51
CA PRO A 309 10.96 10.83 -5.90
C PRO A 309 11.00 10.95 -4.37
N PHE A 310 10.77 9.83 -3.66
CA PHE A 310 10.64 9.80 -2.19
C PHE A 310 11.80 10.49 -1.45
N TRP A 311 13.03 10.42 -1.97
CA TRP A 311 14.19 11.08 -1.34
C TRP A 311 14.22 12.60 -1.55
N ARG A 312 13.27 13.16 -2.27
CA ARG A 312 13.07 14.62 -2.43
C ARG A 312 11.81 15.11 -1.73
N LEU A 313 11.06 14.22 -1.10
CA LEU A 313 9.90 14.62 -0.32
C LEU A 313 10.35 15.29 0.98
N ASN A 314 9.90 16.53 1.17
CA ASN A 314 10.19 17.30 2.37
C ASN A 314 9.19 16.95 3.48
N ASP A 315 9.63 17.09 4.70
CA ASP A 315 8.75 17.21 5.85
C ASP A 315 7.99 18.55 5.75
N MET A 316 6.72 18.53 6.11
CA MET A 316 5.84 19.70 6.11
C MET A 316 5.25 19.87 7.50
N PRO A 317 5.98 20.52 8.44
CA PRO A 317 5.56 20.61 9.84
C PRO A 317 4.23 21.36 10.02
N ASP A 318 3.89 22.26 9.09
CA ASP A 318 2.66 23.03 9.11
C ASP A 318 1.46 22.31 8.45
N ALA A 319 1.65 21.07 7.97
CA ALA A 319 0.57 20.25 7.44
C ALA A 319 -0.15 19.47 8.56
N PRO A 320 -1.42 19.07 8.37
CA PRO A 320 -2.13 18.27 9.34
C PRO A 320 -1.42 16.94 9.61
N MET A 321 -1.32 16.56 10.89
CA MET A 321 -0.55 15.39 11.33
C MET A 321 -1.46 14.33 11.97
N LEU A 322 -1.26 13.07 11.56
CA LEU A 322 -1.85 11.93 12.26
C LEU A 322 -1.26 11.79 13.66
N PRO A 323 -2.08 11.44 14.68
CA PRO A 323 -1.60 11.21 16.03
C PRO A 323 -0.77 9.93 16.17
N TRP A 324 -0.72 9.09 15.14
CA TRP A 324 -0.05 7.78 15.11
C TRP A 324 0.83 7.61 13.87
N GLY A 325 1.70 6.60 13.91
CA GLY A 325 2.27 6.03 12.69
C GLY A 325 1.24 5.21 11.91
N TYR A 326 1.50 4.95 10.63
CA TYR A 326 0.52 4.36 9.72
C TYR A 326 -0.02 3.00 10.17
N LEU A 327 0.86 2.08 10.61
CA LEU A 327 0.40 0.75 10.98
C LEU A 327 -0.52 0.79 12.21
N SER A 328 -0.21 1.64 13.19
CA SER A 328 -1.10 1.87 14.35
C SER A 328 -2.43 2.47 13.92
N ALA A 329 -2.42 3.48 13.04
CA ALA A 329 -3.64 4.11 12.53
C ALA A 329 -4.51 3.10 11.76
N ILE A 330 -3.90 2.25 10.91
CA ILE A 330 -4.57 1.18 10.17
C ILE A 330 -5.26 0.20 11.13
N TYR A 331 -4.54 -0.30 12.14
CA TYR A 331 -5.12 -1.26 13.08
C TYR A 331 -6.22 -0.64 13.92
N ILE A 332 -6.06 0.61 14.37
CA ILE A 332 -7.10 1.29 15.14
C ILE A 332 -8.33 1.54 14.25
N ALA A 333 -8.16 1.96 12.99
CA ALA A 333 -9.26 2.15 12.05
C ALA A 333 -10.01 0.84 11.78
N LEU A 334 -9.29 -0.27 11.54
CA LEU A 334 -9.89 -1.57 11.23
C LEU A 334 -10.47 -2.28 12.46
N LEU A 335 -9.80 -2.25 13.61
CA LEU A 335 -10.18 -3.08 14.76
C LEU A 335 -10.98 -2.30 15.81
N ARG A 336 -10.82 -0.98 15.88
CA ARG A 336 -11.44 -0.10 16.88
C ARG A 336 -11.97 1.19 16.23
N HIS A 337 -12.72 1.04 15.18
CA HIS A 337 -13.18 2.12 14.31
C HIS A 337 -13.84 3.30 15.09
N ALA A 338 -14.68 3.03 16.09
CA ALA A 338 -15.27 4.08 16.91
C ALA A 338 -14.21 4.88 17.69
N HIS A 339 -13.18 4.19 18.20
CA HIS A 339 -12.05 4.83 18.86
C HIS A 339 -11.22 5.67 17.87
N TYR A 340 -10.97 5.17 16.66
CA TYR A 340 -10.30 5.94 15.61
C TYR A 340 -10.99 7.29 15.39
N ARG A 341 -12.29 7.27 15.16
CA ARG A 341 -13.08 8.51 14.95
C ARG A 341 -13.05 9.44 16.16
N ALA A 342 -13.19 8.90 17.37
CA ALA A 342 -13.16 9.71 18.59
C ALA A 342 -11.81 10.42 18.79
N VAL A 343 -10.68 9.77 18.47
CA VAL A 343 -9.36 10.38 18.57
C VAL A 343 -9.12 11.37 17.42
N MET A 344 -9.61 11.08 16.21
CA MET A 344 -9.47 11.99 15.07
C MET A 344 -10.34 13.25 15.17
N GLN A 345 -11.42 13.23 15.97
CA GLN A 345 -12.35 14.37 16.08
C GLN A 345 -11.65 15.68 16.48
N PRO A 346 -10.88 15.77 17.57
CA PRO A 346 -10.19 17.01 17.92
C PRO A 346 -9.15 17.44 16.87
N HIS A 347 -8.55 16.54 16.12
CA HIS A 347 -7.65 16.87 15.03
C HIS A 347 -8.41 17.46 13.82
N LEU A 348 -9.62 16.96 13.55
CA LEU A 348 -10.52 17.52 12.54
C LEU A 348 -11.05 18.88 12.96
N ASP A 349 -11.47 19.05 14.21
CA ASP A 349 -11.92 20.35 14.75
C ASP A 349 -10.80 21.39 14.59
N HIS A 350 -9.56 21.02 14.97
CA HIS A 350 -8.39 21.86 14.75
C HIS A 350 -8.15 22.18 13.26
N TRP A 351 -8.37 21.20 12.37
CA TRP A 351 -8.25 21.40 10.93
C TRP A 351 -9.28 22.43 10.42
N PHE A 352 -10.55 22.34 10.87
CA PHE A 352 -11.60 23.28 10.51
C PHE A 352 -11.31 24.70 11.02
N ASP A 353 -10.75 24.82 12.23
CA ASP A 353 -10.49 26.11 12.87
C ASP A 353 -9.25 26.82 12.30
N HIS A 354 -8.22 26.08 11.83
CA HIS A 354 -6.91 26.65 11.52
C HIS A 354 -6.45 26.46 10.07
N TYR A 355 -6.94 25.44 9.37
CA TYR A 355 -6.48 25.10 8.02
C TYR A 355 -7.55 25.32 6.94
N ALA A 356 -8.79 24.97 7.22
CA ALA A 356 -9.87 25.01 6.23
C ALA A 356 -10.23 26.43 5.81
N SER A 357 -10.47 26.63 4.52
CA SER A 357 -11.07 27.86 4.04
C SER A 357 -12.56 27.92 4.39
N ARG A 358 -13.14 29.12 4.35
CA ARG A 358 -14.60 29.29 4.58
C ARG A 358 -15.45 28.45 3.64
N GLU A 359 -15.03 28.30 2.38
CA GLU A 359 -15.72 27.50 1.38
C GLU A 359 -15.61 26.00 1.69
N GLU A 360 -14.46 25.52 2.17
CA GLU A 360 -14.26 24.13 2.60
C GLU A 360 -15.13 23.80 3.81
N CYS A 361 -15.23 24.69 4.79
CA CYS A 361 -16.15 24.53 5.93
C CYS A 361 -17.61 24.44 5.48
N GLN A 362 -18.04 25.25 4.51
CA GLN A 362 -19.40 25.20 3.96
C GLN A 362 -19.68 23.89 3.19
N LEU A 363 -18.69 23.37 2.46
CA LEU A 363 -18.80 22.08 1.77
C LEU A 363 -18.90 20.91 2.76
N ALA A 364 -18.07 20.91 3.80
CA ALA A 364 -18.10 19.89 4.84
C ALA A 364 -19.43 19.84 5.60
N ALA A 365 -20.07 20.99 5.84
CA ALA A 365 -21.37 21.06 6.50
C ALA A 365 -22.53 20.50 5.64
N ARG A 366 -22.31 20.28 4.33
CA ARG A 366 -23.31 19.75 3.38
C ARG A 366 -23.07 18.28 3.01
N SER A 367 -21.92 17.71 3.37
CA SER A 367 -21.52 16.33 3.06
C SER A 367 -21.85 15.36 4.20
#